data_71ebb0acb5b8c405b0fc4909c8c498a3
#
_entry.id   71ebb0acb5b8c405b0fc4909c8c498a3
#
_cell.length_a   1.000
_cell.length_b   1.000
_cell.length_c   1.000
_cell.angle_alpha   90.00
_cell.angle_beta   90.00
_cell.angle_gamma   90.00
#
_symmetry.space_group_name_H-M   'P 1'
#
loop_
_entity.id
_entity.type
_entity.pdbx_description
1 polymer ?
#
loop_
_entity_poly.entity_id
_entity_poly.type
_entity_poly.pdbx_seq_one_letter_code
_entity_poly.pdbx_strand_id
1 'polypeptide(L)'
;MSVAETAVVYPGTVLGEGVVIGDHAVVGKEPVLSPRSTTARQDLAPLELGPGTIISAGAIVFAGTTIGARVIVGDQACVRERCEIGDDVVIGRGSLVENDTTIGALTKIQAMAYITAYSTLEEEVFIAPCVATTNDNYMGRTERRHELRKGPTIRRGARIGGAAVLLPGIEVGEEAFVGAGAVVLTDVEPRAVVVGNPARKIRSVQNDELLPYA
;
A
#
# COMPACT_ATOMS: atom_id res chain seq x y z
N MET A 1 6.24 -10.31 -22.75
CA MET A 1 5.17 -10.82 -21.86
C MET A 1 5.44 -12.28 -21.58
N SER A 2 5.41 -12.68 -20.32
CA SER A 2 5.56 -14.09 -19.89
C SER A 2 4.50 -14.36 -18.80
N VAL A 3 3.71 -15.41 -18.99
CA VAL A 3 2.70 -15.84 -18.03
C VAL A 3 2.98 -17.31 -17.71
N ALA A 4 3.18 -17.64 -16.43
CA ALA A 4 3.40 -19.01 -15.99
C ALA A 4 2.16 -19.86 -16.26
N GLU A 5 2.34 -21.14 -16.61
CA GLU A 5 1.24 -22.07 -16.90
C GLU A 5 0.30 -22.27 -15.70
N THR A 6 0.81 -22.10 -14.49
CA THR A 6 0.07 -22.23 -13.23
C THR A 6 -0.62 -20.94 -12.79
N ALA A 7 -0.39 -19.82 -13.49
CA ALA A 7 -1.02 -18.55 -13.17
C ALA A 7 -2.49 -18.51 -13.63
N VAL A 8 -3.33 -17.78 -12.90
CA VAL A 8 -4.73 -17.54 -13.25
C VAL A 8 -4.90 -16.08 -13.65
N VAL A 9 -5.18 -15.83 -14.91
CA VAL A 9 -5.48 -14.49 -15.44
C VAL A 9 -6.98 -14.44 -15.75
N TYR A 10 -7.69 -13.56 -15.05
CA TYR A 10 -9.13 -13.41 -15.26
C TYR A 10 -9.43 -12.63 -16.55
N PRO A 11 -10.56 -12.94 -17.21
CA PRO A 11 -10.96 -12.27 -18.45
C PRO A 11 -11.04 -10.74 -18.29
N GLY A 12 -10.64 -10.02 -19.32
CA GLY A 12 -10.62 -8.55 -19.34
C GLY A 12 -9.37 -7.92 -18.77
N THR A 13 -8.51 -8.67 -18.03
CA THR A 13 -7.24 -8.14 -17.53
C THR A 13 -6.36 -7.61 -18.67
N VAL A 14 -5.92 -6.36 -18.55
CA VAL A 14 -5.05 -5.70 -19.54
C VAL A 14 -3.60 -5.84 -19.09
N LEU A 15 -2.77 -6.46 -19.94
CA LEU A 15 -1.36 -6.68 -19.69
C LEU A 15 -0.52 -5.81 -20.64
N GLY A 16 0.27 -4.91 -20.07
CA GLY A 16 1.23 -4.08 -20.79
C GLY A 16 2.38 -4.89 -21.42
N GLU A 17 3.17 -4.25 -22.23
CA GLU A 17 4.34 -4.88 -22.84
C GLU A 17 5.36 -5.33 -21.79
N GLY A 18 5.92 -6.53 -21.95
CA GLY A 18 6.95 -7.05 -21.03
C GLY A 18 6.46 -7.47 -19.65
N VAL A 19 5.15 -7.48 -19.38
CA VAL A 19 4.59 -7.98 -18.12
C VAL A 19 4.97 -9.44 -17.90
N VAL A 20 5.32 -9.78 -16.64
CA VAL A 20 5.64 -11.12 -16.18
C VAL A 20 4.68 -11.52 -15.08
N ILE A 21 4.00 -12.66 -15.24
CA ILE A 21 3.11 -13.27 -14.22
C ILE A 21 3.72 -14.59 -13.77
N GLY A 22 4.09 -14.67 -12.49
CA GLY A 22 4.76 -15.81 -11.88
C GLY A 22 3.82 -16.97 -11.54
N ASP A 23 4.41 -18.07 -11.08
CA ASP A 23 3.70 -19.29 -10.74
C ASP A 23 2.61 -19.06 -9.69
N HIS A 24 1.45 -19.67 -9.91
CA HIS A 24 0.28 -19.60 -9.00
C HIS A 24 -0.21 -18.17 -8.69
N ALA A 25 0.24 -17.17 -9.40
CA ALA A 25 -0.31 -15.81 -9.27
C ALA A 25 -1.75 -15.77 -9.79
N VAL A 26 -2.57 -14.92 -9.16
CA VAL A 26 -3.99 -14.73 -9.54
C VAL A 26 -4.23 -13.26 -9.81
N VAL A 27 -4.54 -12.88 -11.04
CA VAL A 27 -4.69 -11.48 -11.45
C VAL A 27 -6.05 -11.22 -12.09
N GLY A 28 -6.66 -10.10 -11.71
CA GLY A 28 -7.94 -9.64 -12.26
C GLY A 28 -9.18 -10.28 -11.65
N LYS A 29 -9.05 -11.00 -10.52
CA LYS A 29 -10.23 -11.58 -9.85
C LYS A 29 -11.08 -10.51 -9.16
N GLU A 30 -12.39 -10.74 -9.12
CA GLU A 30 -13.30 -9.93 -8.32
C GLU A 30 -13.31 -10.35 -6.83
N PRO A 31 -13.55 -9.42 -5.90
CA PRO A 31 -13.70 -9.75 -4.49
C PRO A 31 -15.02 -10.50 -4.22
N VAL A 32 -14.94 -11.55 -3.41
CA VAL A 32 -16.14 -12.20 -2.86
C VAL A 32 -16.51 -11.50 -1.56
N LEU A 33 -17.60 -10.76 -1.56
CA LEU A 33 -18.05 -10.00 -0.41
C LEU A 33 -19.05 -10.80 0.43
N SER A 34 -18.83 -10.81 1.76
CA SER A 34 -19.79 -11.35 2.71
C SER A 34 -21.17 -10.66 2.56
N PRO A 35 -22.30 -11.36 2.79
CA PRO A 35 -23.62 -10.73 2.85
C PRO A 35 -23.71 -9.54 3.83
N ARG A 36 -22.85 -9.53 4.85
CA ARG A 36 -22.76 -8.46 5.86
C ARG A 36 -21.70 -7.40 5.54
N SER A 37 -21.04 -7.51 4.39
CA SER A 37 -20.06 -6.50 3.99
C SER A 37 -20.74 -5.15 3.77
N THR A 38 -20.13 -4.10 4.29
CA THR A 38 -20.53 -2.71 4.04
C THR A 38 -19.77 -2.10 2.85
N THR A 39 -18.90 -2.88 2.21
CA THR A 39 -18.24 -2.49 0.96
C THR A 39 -19.31 -2.40 -0.14
N ALA A 40 -19.28 -1.31 -0.91
CA ALA A 40 -20.18 -1.13 -2.02
C ALA A 40 -20.01 -2.27 -3.03
N ARG A 41 -21.15 -2.86 -3.43
CA ARG A 41 -21.22 -3.84 -4.52
C ARG A 41 -21.36 -3.07 -5.82
N GLN A 42 -20.33 -3.02 -6.60
CA GLN A 42 -20.31 -2.34 -7.89
C GLN A 42 -19.50 -3.17 -8.88
N ASP A 43 -19.81 -3.03 -10.14
CA ASP A 43 -18.98 -3.60 -11.19
C ASP A 43 -17.61 -2.94 -11.16
N LEU A 44 -16.56 -3.76 -11.22
CA LEU A 44 -15.19 -3.29 -11.23
C LEU A 44 -14.69 -3.18 -12.67
N ALA A 45 -13.91 -2.14 -12.93
CA ALA A 45 -13.12 -2.07 -14.15
C ALA A 45 -12.15 -3.27 -14.22
N PRO A 46 -11.72 -3.70 -15.39
CA PRO A 46 -10.63 -4.66 -15.51
C PRO A 46 -9.38 -4.24 -14.73
N LEU A 47 -8.57 -5.20 -14.31
CA LEU A 47 -7.22 -4.93 -13.85
C LEU A 47 -6.36 -4.45 -15.02
N GLU A 48 -5.59 -3.38 -14.81
CA GLU A 48 -4.61 -2.87 -15.77
C GLU A 48 -3.20 -2.96 -15.19
N LEU A 49 -2.29 -3.64 -15.90
CA LEU A 49 -0.88 -3.75 -15.56
C LEU A 49 -0.02 -3.01 -16.60
N GLY A 50 0.70 -1.99 -16.14
CA GLY A 50 1.62 -1.22 -16.97
C GLY A 50 2.83 -2.02 -17.46
N PRO A 51 3.57 -1.52 -18.45
CA PRO A 51 4.67 -2.23 -19.09
C PRO A 51 5.80 -2.59 -18.11
N GLY A 52 6.38 -3.76 -18.28
CA GLY A 52 7.51 -4.25 -17.48
C GLY A 52 7.16 -4.64 -16.05
N THR A 53 5.88 -4.64 -15.67
CA THR A 53 5.44 -5.01 -14.32
C THR A 53 5.56 -6.51 -14.09
N ILE A 54 5.98 -6.89 -12.88
CA ILE A 54 6.20 -8.27 -12.44
C ILE A 54 5.22 -8.59 -11.30
N ILE A 55 4.38 -9.58 -11.51
CA ILE A 55 3.56 -10.20 -10.47
C ILE A 55 4.22 -11.51 -10.09
N SER A 56 4.81 -11.57 -8.91
CA SER A 56 5.62 -12.71 -8.46
C SER A 56 4.76 -13.91 -8.04
N ALA A 57 5.41 -15.02 -7.68
CA ALA A 57 4.73 -16.27 -7.38
C ALA A 57 3.69 -16.15 -6.26
N GLY A 58 2.49 -16.68 -6.49
CA GLY A 58 1.41 -16.70 -5.53
C GLY A 58 0.82 -15.34 -5.16
N ALA A 59 1.24 -14.26 -5.82
CA ALA A 59 0.67 -12.94 -5.58
C ALA A 59 -0.77 -12.85 -6.13
N ILE A 60 -1.60 -12.02 -5.48
CA ILE A 60 -3.01 -11.83 -5.86
C ILE A 60 -3.25 -10.36 -6.13
N VAL A 61 -3.75 -10.04 -7.32
CA VAL A 61 -4.14 -8.65 -7.68
C VAL A 61 -5.59 -8.65 -8.16
N PHE A 62 -6.40 -7.82 -7.54
CA PHE A 62 -7.83 -7.77 -7.83
C PHE A 62 -8.17 -6.85 -9.01
N ALA A 63 -9.32 -7.09 -9.62
CA ALA A 63 -9.94 -6.21 -10.60
C ALA A 63 -10.21 -4.80 -10.03
N GLY A 64 -10.39 -3.82 -10.88
CA GLY A 64 -10.60 -2.41 -10.53
C GLY A 64 -9.32 -1.69 -10.12
N THR A 65 -8.17 -2.35 -10.17
CA THR A 65 -6.87 -1.78 -9.80
C THR A 65 -6.08 -1.42 -11.06
N THR A 66 -5.39 -0.29 -11.00
CA THR A 66 -4.44 0.15 -12.04
C THR A 66 -3.03 0.13 -11.44
N ILE A 67 -2.13 -0.57 -12.12
CA ILE A 67 -0.71 -0.66 -11.74
C ILE A 67 0.14 -0.07 -12.85
N GLY A 68 1.01 0.86 -12.50
CA GLY A 68 1.93 1.54 -13.41
C GLY A 68 3.01 0.65 -14.01
N ALA A 69 3.99 1.26 -14.63
CA ALA A 69 5.11 0.58 -15.28
C ALA A 69 6.18 0.10 -14.28
N ARG A 70 6.85 -1.02 -14.58
CA ARG A 70 8.01 -1.56 -13.83
C ARG A 70 7.74 -1.81 -12.33
N VAL A 71 6.49 -2.03 -11.97
CA VAL A 71 6.10 -2.37 -10.60
C VAL A 71 6.46 -3.81 -10.30
N ILE A 72 6.89 -4.08 -9.08
CA ILE A 72 7.08 -5.44 -8.58
C ILE A 72 6.08 -5.72 -7.47
N VAL A 73 5.17 -6.67 -7.70
CA VAL A 73 4.33 -7.25 -6.66
C VAL A 73 4.97 -8.56 -6.23
N GLY A 74 5.57 -8.56 -5.05
CA GLY A 74 6.39 -9.65 -4.51
C GLY A 74 5.59 -10.92 -4.22
N ASP A 75 6.32 -12.02 -3.98
CA ASP A 75 5.73 -13.32 -3.72
C ASP A 75 4.67 -13.28 -2.62
N GLN A 76 3.50 -13.88 -2.87
CA GLN A 76 2.39 -13.97 -1.93
C GLN A 76 1.83 -12.61 -1.46
N ALA A 77 2.22 -11.50 -2.08
CA ALA A 77 1.61 -10.21 -1.79
C ALA A 77 0.17 -10.16 -2.34
N CYS A 78 -0.65 -9.32 -1.73
CA CYS A 78 -2.03 -9.12 -2.17
C CYS A 78 -2.33 -7.64 -2.36
N VAL A 79 -2.85 -7.28 -3.53
CA VAL A 79 -3.35 -5.94 -3.84
C VAL A 79 -4.84 -6.04 -4.11
N ARG A 80 -5.63 -5.39 -3.27
CA ARG A 80 -7.09 -5.38 -3.35
C ARG A 80 -7.58 -4.48 -4.49
N GLU A 81 -8.90 -4.45 -4.63
CA GLU A 81 -9.61 -3.71 -5.68
C GLU A 81 -9.52 -2.18 -5.50
N ARG A 82 -9.64 -1.45 -6.62
CA ARG A 82 -9.65 0.03 -6.69
C ARG A 82 -8.43 0.70 -6.08
N CYS A 83 -7.27 0.05 -6.27
CA CYS A 83 -5.99 0.66 -5.94
C CYS A 83 -5.40 1.35 -7.16
N GLU A 84 -4.69 2.45 -6.92
CA GLU A 84 -3.90 3.17 -7.92
C GLU A 84 -2.43 3.10 -7.51
N ILE A 85 -1.62 2.37 -8.28
CA ILE A 85 -0.20 2.16 -8.00
C ILE A 85 0.64 2.81 -9.08
N GLY A 86 1.48 3.75 -8.69
CA GLY A 86 2.39 4.47 -9.59
C GLY A 86 3.53 3.62 -10.15
N ASP A 87 4.35 4.21 -11.01
CA ASP A 87 5.49 3.56 -11.63
C ASP A 87 6.60 3.22 -10.62
N ASP A 88 7.39 2.19 -10.93
CA ASP A 88 8.58 1.79 -10.17
C ASP A 88 8.33 1.46 -8.69
N VAL A 89 7.08 1.17 -8.31
CA VAL A 89 6.70 0.77 -6.96
C VAL A 89 7.14 -0.67 -6.69
N VAL A 90 7.62 -0.92 -5.47
CA VAL A 90 7.90 -2.28 -4.98
C VAL A 90 6.95 -2.60 -3.83
N ILE A 91 6.15 -3.66 -3.99
CA ILE A 91 5.32 -4.24 -2.94
C ILE A 91 5.98 -5.54 -2.50
N GLY A 92 6.59 -5.55 -1.32
CA GLY A 92 7.38 -6.65 -0.79
C GLY A 92 6.55 -7.92 -0.54
N ARG A 93 7.24 -9.06 -0.49
CA ARG A 93 6.59 -10.36 -0.30
C ARG A 93 5.64 -10.38 0.90
N GLY A 94 4.49 -11.04 0.75
CA GLY A 94 3.51 -11.22 1.81
C GLY A 94 2.85 -9.96 2.32
N SER A 95 3.10 -8.81 1.69
CA SER A 95 2.44 -7.55 2.05
C SER A 95 1.01 -7.52 1.53
N LEU A 96 0.14 -6.81 2.24
CA LEU A 96 -1.24 -6.59 1.85
C LEU A 96 -1.50 -5.10 1.64
N VAL A 97 -2.00 -4.75 0.46
CA VAL A 97 -2.54 -3.43 0.13
C VAL A 97 -4.05 -3.57 0.00
N GLU A 98 -4.78 -2.96 0.92
CA GLU A 98 -6.24 -2.99 0.95
C GLU A 98 -6.85 -2.03 -0.08
N ASN A 99 -8.13 -2.21 -0.32
CA ASN A 99 -8.90 -1.49 -1.35
C ASN A 99 -8.88 0.05 -1.18
N ASP A 100 -9.14 0.75 -2.27
CA ASP A 100 -9.23 2.22 -2.32
C ASP A 100 -7.94 2.90 -1.79
N THR A 101 -6.77 2.32 -2.12
CA THR A 101 -5.45 2.81 -1.69
C THR A 101 -4.70 3.38 -2.89
N THR A 102 -4.10 4.55 -2.70
CA THR A 102 -3.22 5.18 -3.70
C THR A 102 -1.77 5.10 -3.24
N ILE A 103 -0.87 4.68 -4.14
CA ILE A 103 0.58 4.59 -3.89
C ILE A 103 1.32 5.30 -5.01
N GLY A 104 2.01 6.37 -4.65
CA GLY A 104 2.83 7.17 -5.57
C GLY A 104 4.07 6.43 -6.08
N ALA A 105 4.58 6.92 -7.19
CA ALA A 105 5.74 6.34 -7.87
C ALA A 105 6.98 6.21 -6.97
N LEU A 106 7.88 5.27 -7.30
CA LEU A 106 9.16 5.04 -6.60
C LEU A 106 9.00 4.59 -5.12
N THR A 107 7.77 4.44 -4.63
CA THR A 107 7.50 3.98 -3.25
C THR A 107 7.92 2.52 -3.06
N LYS A 108 8.54 2.23 -1.92
CA LYS A 108 9.02 0.90 -1.56
C LYS A 108 8.36 0.40 -0.29
N ILE A 109 7.52 -0.62 -0.42
CA ILE A 109 6.89 -1.33 0.68
C ILE A 109 7.65 -2.64 0.89
N GLN A 110 8.26 -2.81 2.06
CA GLN A 110 9.03 -4.00 2.41
C GLN A 110 8.11 -5.15 2.84
N ALA A 111 8.67 -6.33 3.04
CA ALA A 111 7.94 -7.56 3.31
C ALA A 111 6.98 -7.47 4.52
N MET A 112 5.85 -8.17 4.41
CA MET A 112 4.88 -8.38 5.50
C MET A 112 4.25 -7.08 6.03
N ALA A 113 4.26 -5.98 5.26
CA ALA A 113 3.57 -4.76 5.63
C ALA A 113 2.07 -4.87 5.34
N TYR A 114 1.25 -4.23 6.18
CA TYR A 114 -0.19 -4.11 6.01
C TYR A 114 -0.57 -2.65 5.77
N ILE A 115 -1.00 -2.36 4.56
CA ILE A 115 -1.50 -1.03 4.16
C ILE A 115 -3.03 -1.10 4.10
N THR A 116 -3.67 -0.46 5.06
CA THR A 116 -5.12 -0.48 5.22
C THR A 116 -5.83 0.29 4.11
N ALA A 117 -7.11 -0.03 3.90
CA ALA A 117 -7.95 0.68 2.93
C ALA A 117 -8.04 2.19 3.21
N TYR A 118 -8.22 2.95 2.13
CA TYR A 118 -8.30 4.42 2.12
C TYR A 118 -7.00 5.11 2.54
N SER A 119 -5.86 4.44 2.39
CA SER A 119 -4.54 5.03 2.60
C SER A 119 -4.06 5.76 1.36
N THR A 120 -3.27 6.82 1.57
CA THR A 120 -2.54 7.52 0.52
C THR A 120 -1.07 7.52 0.88
N LEU A 121 -0.24 6.91 0.05
CA LEU A 121 1.21 7.01 0.10
C LEU A 121 1.63 7.86 -1.11
N GLU A 122 2.27 8.97 -0.88
CA GLU A 122 2.82 9.79 -1.97
C GLU A 122 4.09 9.14 -2.55
N GLU A 123 4.79 9.84 -3.44
CA GLU A 123 5.96 9.31 -4.11
C GLU A 123 7.15 9.10 -3.15
N GLU A 124 8.04 8.19 -3.50
CA GLU A 124 9.31 7.98 -2.81
C GLU A 124 9.18 7.60 -1.32
N VAL A 125 7.99 7.16 -0.88
CA VAL A 125 7.77 6.69 0.49
C VAL A 125 8.49 5.36 0.73
N PHE A 126 9.08 5.20 1.92
CA PHE A 126 9.66 3.93 2.36
C PHE A 126 8.89 3.34 3.54
N ILE A 127 8.32 2.17 3.34
CA ILE A 127 7.65 1.37 4.38
C ILE A 127 8.53 0.17 4.72
N ALA A 128 9.07 0.14 5.93
CA ALA A 128 9.90 -0.97 6.41
C ALA A 128 9.07 -2.24 6.70
N PRO A 129 9.72 -3.41 6.92
CA PRO A 129 9.00 -4.66 7.17
C PRO A 129 8.05 -4.60 8.37
N CYS A 130 6.93 -5.34 8.25
CA CYS A 130 5.95 -5.51 9.32
C CYS A 130 5.27 -4.22 9.81
N VAL A 131 5.33 -3.12 9.07
CA VAL A 131 4.53 -1.92 9.38
C VAL A 131 3.06 -2.25 9.26
N ALA A 132 2.24 -1.76 10.19
CA ALA A 132 0.80 -1.90 10.15
C ALA A 132 0.11 -0.53 10.18
N THR A 133 -0.81 -0.30 9.24
CA THR A 133 -1.67 0.88 9.23
C THR A 133 -3.11 0.49 9.57
N THR A 134 -3.88 1.41 10.12
CA THR A 134 -5.28 1.17 10.52
C THR A 134 -6.20 2.29 10.02
N ASN A 135 -7.51 2.01 9.88
CA ASN A 135 -8.47 2.95 9.30
C ASN A 135 -9.77 3.12 10.09
N ASP A 136 -9.92 2.44 11.22
CA ASP A 136 -11.17 2.46 12.00
C ASP A 136 -10.89 2.69 13.49
N ASN A 137 -11.14 3.91 13.96
CA ASN A 137 -11.01 4.29 15.38
C ASN A 137 -12.01 3.60 16.30
N TYR A 138 -13.03 2.97 15.74
CA TYR A 138 -14.12 2.33 16.51
C TYR A 138 -14.03 0.81 16.52
N MET A 139 -13.07 0.21 15.78
CA MET A 139 -12.84 -1.24 15.71
C MET A 139 -14.13 -2.04 15.50
N GLY A 140 -14.88 -1.68 14.46
CA GLY A 140 -16.13 -2.35 14.11
C GLY A 140 -17.36 -1.95 14.93
N ARG A 141 -17.24 -0.99 15.84
CA ARG A 141 -18.36 -0.47 16.64
C ARG A 141 -18.96 0.77 15.99
N THR A 142 -20.26 1.00 16.20
CA THR A 142 -21.05 2.14 15.73
C THR A 142 -21.19 2.25 14.18
N GLU A 143 -22.34 2.71 13.69
CA GLU A 143 -22.55 2.99 12.26
C GLU A 143 -21.73 4.20 11.79
N ARG A 144 -21.45 5.16 12.68
CA ARG A 144 -20.66 6.36 12.39
C ARG A 144 -19.26 6.05 11.83
N ARG A 145 -18.69 4.87 12.17
CA ARG A 145 -17.39 4.43 11.63
C ARG A 145 -17.35 4.40 10.11
N HIS A 146 -18.47 4.15 9.44
CA HIS A 146 -18.52 4.04 7.98
C HIS A 146 -18.24 5.36 7.28
N GLU A 147 -18.61 6.48 7.90
CA GLU A 147 -18.36 7.83 7.42
C GLU A 147 -16.94 8.32 7.75
N LEU A 148 -16.35 7.78 8.83
CA LEU A 148 -15.09 8.26 9.40
C LEU A 148 -13.89 7.37 9.09
N ARG A 149 -14.10 6.23 8.41
CA ARG A 149 -12.97 5.35 8.02
C ARG A 149 -12.03 6.10 7.10
N LYS A 150 -10.78 6.17 7.53
CA LYS A 150 -9.71 6.83 6.77
C LYS A 150 -8.38 6.17 7.12
N GLY A 151 -7.64 5.69 6.12
CA GLY A 151 -6.26 5.28 6.28
C GLY A 151 -5.33 6.47 6.51
N PRO A 152 -4.08 6.25 6.85
CA PRO A 152 -3.10 7.33 6.97
C PRO A 152 -2.78 7.94 5.61
N THR A 153 -2.38 9.20 5.64
CA THR A 153 -1.72 9.88 4.52
C THR A 153 -0.22 9.97 4.83
N ILE A 154 0.60 9.37 3.98
CA ILE A 154 2.06 9.37 4.14
C ILE A 154 2.64 10.20 3.00
N ARG A 155 3.21 11.35 3.35
CA ARG A 155 3.69 12.34 2.39
C ARG A 155 5.02 11.92 1.76
N ARG A 156 5.35 12.60 0.66
CA ARG A 156 6.53 12.33 -0.16
C ARG A 156 7.80 12.14 0.68
N GLY A 157 8.59 11.12 0.36
CA GLY A 157 9.89 10.86 0.99
C GLY A 157 9.83 10.41 2.46
N ALA A 158 8.65 10.30 3.07
CA ALA A 158 8.55 9.86 4.45
C ALA A 158 8.99 8.39 4.61
N ARG A 159 9.60 8.07 5.73
CA ARG A 159 10.18 6.76 6.06
C ARG A 159 9.54 6.18 7.30
N ILE A 160 8.93 5.01 7.18
CA ILE A 160 8.24 4.33 8.28
C ILE A 160 9.05 3.12 8.70
N GLY A 161 9.57 3.14 9.93
CA GLY A 161 10.41 2.11 10.51
C GLY A 161 9.69 0.80 10.80
N GLY A 162 10.44 -0.31 10.82
CA GLY A 162 9.90 -1.65 10.95
C GLY A 162 9.00 -1.83 12.17
N ALA A 163 7.90 -2.58 11.98
CA ALA A 163 6.90 -2.86 13.00
C ALA A 163 6.24 -1.60 13.63
N ALA A 164 6.35 -0.43 13.00
CA ALA A 164 5.59 0.75 13.44
C ALA A 164 4.10 0.56 13.16
N VAL A 165 3.26 1.17 14.00
CA VAL A 165 1.79 1.17 13.88
C VAL A 165 1.32 2.61 13.66
N LEU A 166 0.57 2.83 12.57
CA LEU A 166 -0.03 4.12 12.24
C LEU A 166 -1.54 4.06 12.47
N LEU A 167 -2.06 4.98 13.27
CA LEU A 167 -3.49 5.04 13.59
C LEU A 167 -4.33 5.66 12.46
N PRO A 168 -5.66 5.47 12.51
CA PRO A 168 -6.56 5.92 11.46
C PRO A 168 -6.49 7.42 11.21
N GLY A 169 -6.40 7.80 9.94
CA GLY A 169 -6.54 9.16 9.46
C GLY A 169 -5.41 10.12 9.77
N ILE A 170 -4.31 9.65 10.40
CA ILE A 170 -3.14 10.50 10.67
C ILE A 170 -2.42 10.89 9.38
N GLU A 171 -1.69 12.00 9.44
CA GLU A 171 -0.76 12.40 8.40
C GLU A 171 0.69 12.28 8.89
N VAL A 172 1.53 11.61 8.09
CA VAL A 172 2.99 11.64 8.27
C VAL A 172 3.55 12.61 7.25
N GLY A 173 4.08 13.73 7.73
CA GLY A 173 4.56 14.84 6.90
C GLY A 173 5.74 14.46 6.00
N GLU A 174 5.96 15.30 4.99
CA GLU A 174 7.03 15.13 4.00
C GLU A 174 8.39 14.93 4.68
N GLU A 175 9.16 13.94 4.18
CA GLU A 175 10.49 13.59 4.70
C GLU A 175 10.53 13.24 6.21
N ALA A 176 9.40 13.03 6.85
CA ALA A 176 9.38 12.60 8.24
C ALA A 176 9.93 11.17 8.40
N PHE A 177 10.45 10.90 9.57
CA PHE A 177 11.00 9.59 9.94
C PHE A 177 10.28 9.03 11.18
N VAL A 178 9.57 7.95 11.00
CA VAL A 178 8.96 7.19 12.09
C VAL A 178 9.88 6.04 12.45
N GLY A 179 10.37 6.02 13.71
CA GLY A 179 11.27 4.98 14.18
C GLY A 179 10.62 3.61 14.28
N ALA A 180 11.43 2.56 14.23
CA ALA A 180 10.94 1.18 14.36
C ALA A 180 10.17 0.97 15.68
N GLY A 181 9.07 0.20 15.62
CA GLY A 181 8.22 -0.09 16.76
C GLY A 181 7.43 1.10 17.31
N ALA A 182 7.46 2.25 16.66
CA ALA A 182 6.70 3.41 17.10
C ALA A 182 5.20 3.22 16.91
N VAL A 183 4.39 3.76 17.83
CA VAL A 183 2.93 3.82 17.71
C VAL A 183 2.52 5.28 17.51
N VAL A 184 2.14 5.63 16.29
CA VAL A 184 1.82 7.00 15.88
C VAL A 184 0.33 7.25 16.06
N LEU A 185 -0.01 8.11 17.03
CA LEU A 185 -1.39 8.41 17.42
C LEU A 185 -1.93 9.71 16.81
N THR A 186 -1.03 10.60 16.38
CA THR A 186 -1.34 11.94 15.88
C THR A 186 -0.43 12.26 14.69
N ASP A 187 -0.77 13.30 13.96
CA ASP A 187 0.02 13.76 12.82
C ASP A 187 1.49 13.99 13.20
N VAL A 188 2.37 13.69 12.24
CA VAL A 188 3.81 13.90 12.34
C VAL A 188 4.20 15.05 11.43
N GLU A 189 4.82 16.08 12.00
CA GLU A 189 5.28 17.25 11.25
C GLU A 189 6.29 16.86 10.13
N PRO A 190 6.35 17.60 9.02
CA PRO A 190 7.41 17.41 8.02
C PRO A 190 8.80 17.41 8.65
N ARG A 191 9.66 16.53 8.15
CA ARG A 191 11.06 16.36 8.61
C ARG A 191 11.22 16.04 10.10
N ALA A 192 10.15 15.68 10.80
CA ALA A 192 10.26 15.24 12.20
C ALA A 192 10.72 13.78 12.30
N VAL A 193 11.60 13.50 13.23
CA VAL A 193 11.95 12.14 13.66
C VAL A 193 11.17 11.83 14.93
N VAL A 194 10.28 10.84 14.85
CA VAL A 194 9.45 10.40 15.98
C VAL A 194 9.73 8.95 16.34
N VAL A 195 9.75 8.64 17.65
CA VAL A 195 10.00 7.28 18.15
C VAL A 195 9.15 6.97 19.38
N GLY A 196 8.97 5.70 19.67
CA GLY A 196 8.37 5.21 20.92
C GLY A 196 6.88 4.92 20.85
N ASN A 197 6.31 4.50 21.97
CA ASN A 197 4.88 4.23 22.16
C ASN A 197 4.37 4.97 23.42
N PRO A 198 3.58 6.02 23.26
CA PRO A 198 3.22 6.67 22.01
C PRO A 198 4.43 7.39 21.37
N ALA A 199 4.40 7.56 20.05
CA ALA A 199 5.48 8.24 19.30
C ALA A 199 5.64 9.69 19.76
N ARG A 200 6.90 10.13 19.93
CA ARG A 200 7.25 11.51 20.29
C ARG A 200 8.43 11.99 19.45
N LYS A 201 8.38 13.26 19.07
CA LYS A 201 9.48 13.90 18.35
C LYS A 201 10.74 13.97 19.21
N ILE A 202 11.84 13.54 18.64
CA ILE A 202 13.17 13.57 19.31
C ILE A 202 14.16 14.52 18.61
N ARG A 203 14.03 14.70 17.30
CA ARG A 203 14.87 15.58 16.48
C ARG A 203 14.19 15.89 15.14
N SER A 204 14.86 16.68 14.32
CA SER A 204 14.54 16.78 12.89
C SER A 204 15.47 15.89 12.07
N VAL A 205 15.01 15.54 10.85
CA VAL A 205 15.81 14.83 9.84
C VAL A 205 16.96 15.74 9.40
N GLN A 206 18.17 15.19 9.26
CA GLN A 206 19.35 15.93 8.81
C GLN A 206 19.27 16.22 7.31
N ASN A 207 19.87 17.32 6.85
CA ASN A 207 19.80 17.70 5.44
C ASN A 207 20.39 16.68 4.47
N ASP A 208 21.42 15.94 4.90
CA ASP A 208 22.06 14.87 4.14
C ASP A 208 21.26 13.56 4.09
N GLU A 209 20.19 13.47 4.91
CA GLU A 209 19.23 12.35 4.90
C GLU A 209 18.02 12.60 3.97
N LEU A 210 17.86 13.81 3.44
CA LEU A 210 16.71 14.20 2.59
C LEU A 210 16.90 13.69 1.16
N LEU A 211 15.79 13.55 0.43
CA LEU A 211 15.83 13.30 -1.00
C LEU A 211 16.57 14.44 -1.72
N PRO A 212 17.30 14.15 -2.83
CA PRO A 212 18.16 15.13 -3.49
C PRO A 212 17.47 16.37 -4.06
N TYR A 213 16.13 16.40 -4.03
CA TYR A 213 15.29 17.49 -4.55
C TYR A 213 14.28 18.02 -3.51
N ALA A 214 14.53 17.77 -2.24
CA ALA A 214 13.64 18.19 -1.16
C ALA A 214 13.97 19.62 -0.66
#